data_ab1b7033428a6f973ac13c24572d6eb6
#
_entry.id   ab1b7033428a6f973ac13c24572d6eb6
#
_cell.length_a   1.000
_cell.length_b   1.000
_cell.length_c   1.000
_cell.angle_alpha   90.00
_cell.angle_beta   90.00
_cell.angle_gamma   90.00
#
_symmetry.space_group_name_H-M   'P 1'
#
loop_
_entity.id
_entity.type
_entity.pdbx_description
1 polymer ?
#
loop_
_entity_poly.entity_id
_entity_poly.type
_entity_poly.pdbx_seq_one_letter_code
_entity_poly.pdbx_strand_id
1 'polypeptide(L)'
;MVAKYNLETYFSGVWQDQNFKCLEYSGYQLVDYVNAQNPSSVLDVGCGYNRFKGKIKNLVGIDPYNDAADIKVSVEDYTSAPFEIALCLGSINFGDVDYQLEKLHTLWRKEAIFRVNPGIPHKWADYGDIEWYPWTPDKIKRVAKQYGYDIKCLEKEYTVQGDLRYFFIFAK
;
A
#
# COMPACT_ATOMS: atom_id res chain seq x y z
N MET A 1 5.83 22.64 -1.56
CA MET A 1 6.27 22.26 -0.20
C MET A 1 5.08 22.26 0.79
N VAL A 2 3.97 21.62 0.44
CA VAL A 2 2.72 21.68 1.24
C VAL A 2 2.29 20.28 1.72
N ALA A 3 2.51 19.25 0.93
CA ALA A 3 1.94 17.93 1.17
C ALA A 3 2.49 17.18 2.42
N LYS A 4 3.76 17.33 2.77
CA LYS A 4 4.39 16.52 3.81
C LYS A 4 3.84 16.75 5.22
N TYR A 5 3.49 17.99 5.53
CA TYR A 5 2.96 18.38 6.85
C TYR A 5 1.57 17.77 7.10
N ASN A 6 0.75 17.71 6.07
CA ASN A 6 -0.63 17.22 6.19
C ASN A 6 -0.74 15.72 6.25
N LEU A 7 0.15 14.98 5.60
CA LEU A 7 0.20 13.52 5.68
C LEU A 7 0.52 13.05 7.10
N GLU A 8 1.50 13.65 7.77
CA GLU A 8 1.85 13.30 9.14
C GLU A 8 0.67 13.54 10.09
N THR A 9 0.05 14.72 10.03
CA THR A 9 -1.12 15.07 10.84
C THR A 9 -2.28 14.12 10.57
N TYR A 10 -2.52 13.77 9.30
CA TYR A 10 -3.59 12.86 8.93
C TYR A 10 -3.36 11.45 9.47
N PHE A 11 -2.19 10.86 9.24
CA PHE A 11 -1.92 9.47 9.62
C PHE A 11 -1.65 9.26 11.11
N SER A 12 -1.09 10.25 11.80
CA SER A 12 -0.86 10.17 13.25
C SER A 12 -2.09 10.52 14.09
N GLY A 13 -3.08 11.20 13.51
CA GLY A 13 -4.30 11.64 14.20
C GLY A 13 -5.56 11.10 13.53
N VAL A 14 -6.06 11.81 12.52
CA VAL A 14 -7.38 11.57 11.91
C VAL A 14 -7.57 10.13 11.42
N TRP A 15 -6.56 9.55 10.78
CA TRP A 15 -6.65 8.17 10.29
C TRP A 15 -6.77 7.18 11.45
N GLN A 16 -6.06 7.39 12.56
CA GLN A 16 -6.14 6.53 13.74
C GLN A 16 -7.50 6.62 14.44
N ASP A 17 -8.10 7.80 14.48
CA ASP A 17 -9.40 8.02 15.11
C ASP A 17 -10.56 7.38 14.33
N GLN A 18 -10.42 7.21 13.03
CA GLN A 18 -11.45 6.59 12.19
C GLN A 18 -11.68 5.11 12.49
N ASN A 19 -10.87 4.51 13.37
CA ASN A 19 -11.04 3.17 13.89
C ASN A 19 -11.56 2.19 12.83
N PHE A 20 -10.72 1.87 11.86
CA PHE A 20 -11.06 0.96 10.78
C PHE A 20 -11.43 -0.42 11.35
N LYS A 21 -12.68 -0.55 11.72
CA LYS A 21 -13.25 -1.81 12.20
C LYS A 21 -13.23 -2.89 11.13
N CYS A 22 -13.03 -2.50 9.87
CA CYS A 22 -13.20 -3.35 8.72
C CYS A 22 -11.85 -3.81 8.19
N LEU A 23 -11.36 -4.94 8.67
CA LEU A 23 -10.21 -5.65 8.11
C LEU A 23 -10.41 -6.02 6.62
N GLU A 24 -11.66 -6.16 6.18
CA GLU A 24 -12.04 -6.41 4.80
C GLU A 24 -11.52 -5.33 3.85
N TYR A 25 -11.48 -4.08 4.29
CA TYR A 25 -10.94 -2.98 3.50
C TYR A 25 -9.42 -2.95 3.43
N SER A 26 -8.76 -3.66 4.32
CA SER A 26 -7.29 -3.71 4.40
C SER A 26 -6.67 -4.86 3.62
N GLY A 27 -7.48 -5.61 2.83
CA GLY A 27 -6.98 -6.78 2.09
C GLY A 27 -6.79 -8.03 2.93
N TYR A 28 -7.50 -8.16 4.04
CA TYR A 28 -7.41 -9.31 4.94
C TYR A 28 -7.64 -10.65 4.26
N GLN A 29 -8.47 -10.69 3.20
CA GLN A 29 -8.69 -11.88 2.38
C GLN A 29 -7.41 -12.41 1.70
N LEU A 30 -6.35 -11.59 1.61
CA LEU A 30 -5.08 -11.98 1.02
C LEU A 30 -4.21 -12.88 1.91
N VAL A 31 -4.56 -13.04 3.18
CA VAL A 31 -3.79 -13.88 4.12
C VAL A 31 -3.58 -15.29 3.57
N ASP A 32 -4.66 -15.92 3.12
CA ASP A 32 -4.59 -17.29 2.58
C ASP A 32 -3.83 -17.34 1.26
N TYR A 33 -4.04 -16.38 0.37
CA TYR A 33 -3.31 -16.30 -0.90
C TYR A 33 -1.80 -16.17 -0.69
N VAL A 34 -1.38 -15.30 0.22
CA VAL A 34 0.05 -15.08 0.50
C VAL A 34 0.64 -16.30 1.20
N ASN A 35 -0.03 -16.83 2.23
CA ASN A 35 0.46 -17.98 2.99
C ASN A 35 0.53 -19.27 2.16
N ALA A 36 -0.38 -19.46 1.19
CA ALA A 36 -0.36 -20.61 0.28
C ALA A 36 0.91 -20.66 -0.59
N GLN A 37 1.53 -19.51 -0.83
CA GLN A 37 2.80 -19.44 -1.57
C GLN A 37 4.01 -19.81 -0.70
N ASN A 38 3.83 -19.96 0.62
CA ASN A 38 4.88 -20.24 1.60
C ASN A 38 6.10 -19.29 1.47
N PRO A 39 5.90 -17.96 1.47
CA PRO A 39 6.98 -17.00 1.17
C PRO A 39 8.06 -17.01 2.25
N SER A 40 9.30 -16.87 1.81
CA SER A 40 10.45 -16.73 2.71
C SER A 40 10.49 -15.37 3.42
N SER A 41 9.88 -14.35 2.84
CA SER A 41 9.79 -13.01 3.41
C SER A 41 8.68 -12.20 2.76
N VAL A 42 7.96 -11.40 3.57
CA VAL A 42 6.88 -10.52 3.12
C VAL A 42 7.09 -9.13 3.71
N LEU A 43 7.03 -8.10 2.88
CA LEU A 43 7.07 -6.70 3.29
C LEU A 43 5.65 -6.11 3.22
N ASP A 44 5.17 -5.52 4.31
CA ASP A 44 3.92 -4.76 4.34
C ASP A 44 4.24 -3.27 4.41
N VAL A 45 4.04 -2.57 3.29
CA VAL A 45 4.39 -1.15 3.12
C VAL A 45 3.21 -0.28 3.52
N GLY A 46 3.41 0.58 4.51
CA GLY A 46 2.35 1.36 5.14
C GLY A 46 1.40 0.46 5.91
N CYS A 47 1.96 -0.39 6.77
CA CYS A 47 1.23 -1.45 7.47
C CYS A 47 0.20 -0.92 8.49
N GLY A 48 0.20 0.37 8.79
CA GLY A 48 -0.70 0.97 9.76
C GLY A 48 -0.64 0.26 11.11
N TYR A 49 -1.75 -0.29 11.56
CA TYR A 49 -1.83 -1.06 12.82
C TYR A 49 -1.14 -2.44 12.76
N ASN A 50 -0.45 -2.75 11.68
CA ASN A 50 0.29 -4.01 11.50
C ASN A 50 -0.58 -5.27 11.73
N ARG A 51 -1.81 -5.26 11.22
CA ARG A 51 -2.84 -6.28 11.53
C ARG A 51 -2.56 -7.63 10.90
N PHE A 52 -1.66 -7.71 9.92
CA PHE A 52 -1.22 -8.96 9.29
C PHE A 52 -0.10 -9.64 10.08
N LYS A 53 0.51 -8.96 11.04
CA LYS A 53 1.53 -9.53 11.91
C LYS A 53 1.02 -10.76 12.64
N GLY A 54 1.75 -11.86 12.53
CA GLY A 54 1.36 -13.15 13.09
C GLY A 54 0.30 -13.93 12.28
N LYS A 55 -0.30 -13.33 11.25
CA LYS A 55 -1.26 -13.97 10.34
C LYS A 55 -0.61 -14.34 9.00
N ILE A 56 0.21 -13.45 8.46
CA ILE A 56 1.07 -13.74 7.32
C ILE A 56 2.44 -14.14 7.83
N LYS A 57 2.94 -15.25 7.32
CA LYS A 57 4.25 -15.79 7.69
C LYS A 57 5.37 -14.87 7.20
N ASN A 58 6.41 -14.74 8.03
CA ASN A 58 7.64 -14.01 7.70
C ASN A 58 7.41 -12.55 7.27
N LEU A 59 6.38 -11.90 7.84
CA LEU A 59 6.01 -10.53 7.53
C LEU A 59 6.79 -9.54 8.37
N VAL A 60 7.27 -8.49 7.71
CA VAL A 60 7.81 -7.25 8.29
C VAL A 60 6.94 -6.09 7.84
N GLY A 61 6.34 -5.38 8.78
CA GLY A 61 5.54 -4.18 8.51
C GLY A 61 6.36 -2.91 8.70
N ILE A 62 6.32 -2.02 7.71
CA ILE A 62 6.92 -0.67 7.79
C ILE A 62 5.84 0.39 7.70
N ASP A 63 5.95 1.44 8.51
CA ASP A 63 5.05 2.59 8.48
C ASP A 63 5.74 3.81 9.11
N PRO A 64 5.75 4.99 8.47
CA PRO A 64 6.43 6.16 9.02
C PRO A 64 5.70 6.80 10.22
N TYR A 65 4.40 6.55 10.38
CA TYR A 65 3.54 7.28 11.31
C TYR A 65 2.94 6.43 12.43
N ASN A 66 2.97 5.10 12.29
CA ASN A 66 2.31 4.22 13.25
C ASN A 66 3.31 3.43 14.11
N ASP A 67 3.14 3.51 15.43
CA ASP A 67 4.01 2.82 16.41
C ASP A 67 3.80 1.29 16.45
N ALA A 68 2.75 0.77 15.83
CA ALA A 68 2.53 -0.66 15.69
C ALA A 68 3.38 -1.31 14.58
N ALA A 69 4.04 -0.53 13.73
CA ALA A 69 4.96 -1.05 12.72
C ALA A 69 6.15 -1.78 13.36
N ASP A 70 6.67 -2.80 12.67
CA ASP A 70 7.91 -3.45 13.10
C ASP A 70 9.10 -2.50 12.97
N ILE A 71 9.06 -1.65 11.92
CA ILE A 71 10.07 -0.62 11.69
C ILE A 71 9.35 0.68 11.33
N LYS A 72 9.59 1.73 12.11
CA LYS A 72 9.01 3.05 11.89
C LYS A 72 9.82 3.80 10.85
N VAL A 73 9.49 3.59 9.57
CA VAL A 73 10.21 4.15 8.43
C VAL A 73 9.29 4.26 7.22
N SER A 74 9.52 5.25 6.37
CA SER A 74 8.86 5.36 5.07
C SER A 74 9.49 4.42 4.03
N VAL A 75 8.75 4.09 2.97
CA VAL A 75 9.30 3.29 1.87
C VAL A 75 10.45 3.99 1.16
N GLU A 76 10.43 5.32 1.13
CA GLU A 76 11.46 6.16 0.51
C GLU A 76 12.82 6.02 1.22
N ASP A 77 12.80 5.83 2.53
CA ASP A 77 13.98 5.77 3.38
C ASP A 77 14.38 4.34 3.75
N TYR A 78 13.51 3.35 3.44
CA TYR A 78 13.77 1.96 3.79
C TYR A 78 14.76 1.30 2.82
N THR A 79 15.69 0.56 3.39
CA THR A 79 16.70 -0.19 2.63
C THR A 79 16.84 -1.59 3.22
N SER A 80 16.74 -2.61 2.37
CA SER A 80 16.92 -4.01 2.75
C SER A 80 17.28 -4.87 1.54
N ALA A 81 17.60 -6.14 1.77
CA ALA A 81 17.55 -7.16 0.72
C ALA A 81 16.11 -7.33 0.24
N PRO A 82 15.88 -7.68 -1.05
CA PRO A 82 14.52 -7.82 -1.59
C PRO A 82 13.72 -8.91 -0.87
N PHE A 83 12.51 -8.57 -0.48
CA PHE A 83 11.50 -9.52 0.01
C PHE A 83 10.95 -10.37 -1.14
N GLU A 84 10.40 -11.53 -0.83
CA GLU A 84 9.75 -12.36 -1.84
C GLU A 84 8.45 -11.72 -2.32
N ILE A 85 7.64 -11.23 -1.39
CA ILE A 85 6.35 -10.55 -1.67
C ILE A 85 6.34 -9.19 -0.98
N ALA A 86 5.77 -8.19 -1.66
CA ALA A 86 5.42 -6.90 -1.06
C ALA A 86 3.90 -6.69 -1.06
N LEU A 87 3.37 -6.11 0.01
CA LEU A 87 1.99 -5.67 0.14
C LEU A 87 1.96 -4.15 0.20
N CYS A 88 1.08 -3.52 -0.58
CA CYS A 88 0.86 -2.07 -0.64
C CYS A 88 -0.65 -1.81 -0.64
N LEU A 89 -1.28 -1.98 0.51
CA LEU A 89 -2.74 -2.01 0.64
C LEU A 89 -3.27 -0.67 1.15
N GLY A 90 -3.39 0.30 0.25
CA GLY A 90 -3.83 1.66 0.56
C GLY A 90 -2.70 2.62 0.91
N SER A 91 -1.45 2.20 0.87
CA SER A 91 -0.29 3.00 1.26
C SER A 91 0.32 3.83 0.13
N ILE A 92 0.34 3.31 -1.10
CA ILE A 92 0.94 3.97 -2.26
C ILE A 92 -0.12 4.84 -2.99
N ASN A 93 -0.67 5.79 -2.27
CA ASN A 93 -1.71 6.71 -2.75
C ASN A 93 -1.35 8.18 -2.51
N PHE A 94 -0.29 8.46 -1.75
CA PHE A 94 -0.02 9.78 -1.20
C PHE A 94 1.43 10.18 -1.42
N GLY A 95 1.65 11.48 -1.58
CA GLY A 95 2.98 12.06 -1.75
C GLY A 95 3.60 11.76 -3.12
N ASP A 96 4.91 11.68 -3.20
CA ASP A 96 5.64 11.38 -4.43
C ASP A 96 5.61 9.87 -4.72
N VAL A 97 4.49 9.41 -5.26
CA VAL A 97 4.26 7.99 -5.55
C VAL A 97 5.22 7.46 -6.62
N ASP A 98 5.65 8.30 -7.57
CA ASP A 98 6.61 7.85 -8.58
C ASP A 98 7.96 7.52 -7.95
N TYR A 99 8.42 8.31 -6.99
CA TYR A 99 9.63 8.04 -6.21
C TYR A 99 9.44 6.82 -5.27
N GLN A 100 8.28 6.70 -4.63
CA GLN A 100 7.94 5.53 -3.82
C GLN A 100 8.00 4.23 -4.63
N LEU A 101 7.47 4.24 -5.87
CA LEU A 101 7.52 3.09 -6.76
C LEU A 101 8.95 2.75 -7.20
N GLU A 102 9.80 3.74 -7.44
CA GLU A 102 11.22 3.55 -7.72
C GLU A 102 11.93 2.82 -6.58
N LYS A 103 11.70 3.27 -5.34
CA LYS A 103 12.26 2.61 -4.15
C LYS A 103 11.68 1.21 -3.96
N LEU A 104 10.37 1.08 -4.03
CA LEU A 104 9.68 -0.19 -3.89
C LEU A 104 10.16 -1.23 -4.91
N HIS A 105 10.50 -0.81 -6.15
CA HIS A 105 11.02 -1.71 -7.18
C HIS A 105 12.23 -2.54 -6.71
N THR A 106 13.05 -1.99 -5.83
CA THR A 106 14.25 -2.66 -5.30
C THR A 106 13.95 -3.57 -4.10
N LEU A 107 12.78 -3.45 -3.50
CA LEU A 107 12.44 -4.10 -2.23
C LEU A 107 11.71 -5.44 -2.36
N TRP A 108 11.36 -5.86 -3.58
CA TRP A 108 10.68 -7.15 -3.81
C TRP A 108 11.21 -7.86 -5.06
N ARG A 109 10.98 -9.19 -5.15
CA ARG A 109 11.55 -10.01 -6.23
C ARG A 109 10.60 -10.98 -6.93
N LYS A 110 9.42 -11.27 -6.39
CA LYS A 110 8.46 -12.22 -6.97
C LYS A 110 7.12 -11.58 -7.28
N GLU A 111 6.44 -11.06 -6.28
CA GLU A 111 5.14 -10.41 -6.43
C GLU A 111 5.04 -9.13 -5.57
N ALA A 112 4.34 -8.13 -6.12
CA ALA A 112 3.89 -6.98 -5.35
C ALA A 112 2.37 -6.84 -5.52
N ILE A 113 1.66 -6.80 -4.41
CA ILE A 113 0.19 -6.80 -4.34
C ILE A 113 -0.27 -5.43 -3.89
N PHE A 114 -1.10 -4.81 -4.71
CA PHE A 114 -1.57 -3.46 -4.50
C PHE A 114 -3.09 -3.39 -4.34
N ARG A 115 -3.52 -2.50 -3.48
CA ARG A 115 -4.88 -1.98 -3.44
C ARG A 115 -4.78 -0.46 -3.36
N VAL A 116 -5.29 0.23 -4.37
CA VAL A 116 -5.13 1.68 -4.51
C VAL A 116 -6.47 2.36 -4.76
N ASN A 117 -6.54 3.64 -4.38
CA ASN A 117 -7.71 4.47 -4.62
C ASN A 117 -7.60 5.22 -5.95
N PRO A 118 -8.69 5.40 -6.68
CA PRO A 118 -8.71 6.14 -7.95
C PRO A 118 -8.75 7.66 -7.72
N GLY A 119 -7.86 8.20 -7.01
CA GLY A 119 -7.44 9.60 -6.99
C GLY A 119 -8.46 10.75 -6.96
N ILE A 120 -9.74 10.58 -6.58
CA ILE A 120 -10.65 11.71 -6.40
C ILE A 120 -11.42 11.57 -5.08
N PRO A 121 -10.96 12.19 -4.04
CA PRO A 121 -11.65 12.11 -2.77
C PRO A 121 -12.51 13.34 -2.52
N HIS A 122 -13.69 13.42 -3.11
CA HIS A 122 -14.65 14.42 -2.64
C HIS A 122 -15.03 14.24 -1.17
N LYS A 123 -14.83 13.05 -0.59
CA LYS A 123 -14.97 12.81 0.86
C LYS A 123 -13.84 13.38 1.71
N TRP A 124 -12.75 13.78 1.10
CA TRP A 124 -11.54 14.26 1.78
C TRP A 124 -11.28 15.76 1.51
N ALA A 125 -12.28 16.47 0.98
CA ALA A 125 -12.19 17.91 0.75
C ALA A 125 -11.83 18.70 2.00
N ASP A 126 -12.16 18.18 3.19
CA ASP A 126 -11.80 18.77 4.48
C ASP A 126 -10.30 18.60 4.82
N TYR A 127 -9.60 17.74 4.09
CA TYR A 127 -8.15 17.51 4.21
C TYR A 127 -7.44 18.04 2.96
N GLY A 128 -7.86 19.18 2.46
CA GLY A 128 -7.63 19.77 1.14
C GLY A 128 -6.20 19.86 0.64
N ASP A 129 -5.22 19.59 1.49
CA ASP A 129 -3.81 19.69 1.15
C ASP A 129 -3.12 18.32 1.00
N ILE A 130 -3.87 17.22 1.11
CA ILE A 130 -3.32 15.89 0.86
C ILE A 130 -3.27 15.63 -0.64
N GLU A 131 -2.07 15.51 -1.17
CA GLU A 131 -1.86 15.15 -2.55
C GLU A 131 -2.13 13.66 -2.76
N TRP A 132 -3.17 13.36 -3.55
CA TRP A 132 -3.55 12.01 -3.94
C TRP A 132 -2.99 11.67 -5.31
N TYR A 133 -2.39 10.50 -5.41
CA TYR A 133 -1.96 10.00 -6.70
C TYR A 133 -3.16 9.48 -7.49
N PRO A 134 -3.42 9.98 -8.70
CA PRO A 134 -4.62 9.63 -9.47
C PRO A 134 -4.44 8.27 -10.16
N TRP A 135 -4.57 7.19 -9.43
CA TRP A 135 -4.50 5.85 -9.97
C TRP A 135 -5.62 5.58 -10.99
N THR A 136 -5.25 5.06 -12.14
CA THR A 136 -6.14 4.58 -13.20
C THR A 136 -5.59 3.28 -13.78
N PRO A 137 -6.42 2.46 -14.46
CA PRO A 137 -5.93 1.26 -15.14
C PRO A 137 -4.78 1.53 -16.12
N ASP A 138 -4.81 2.66 -16.82
CA ASP A 138 -3.74 3.04 -17.76
C ASP A 138 -2.44 3.42 -17.04
N LYS A 139 -2.53 4.05 -15.87
CA LYS A 139 -1.34 4.30 -15.03
C LYS A 139 -0.75 2.99 -14.51
N ILE A 140 -1.59 2.05 -14.04
CA ILE A 140 -1.14 0.73 -13.59
C ILE A 140 -0.36 0.01 -14.71
N LYS A 141 -0.93 -0.03 -15.93
CA LYS A 141 -0.27 -0.62 -17.11
C LYS A 141 1.04 0.08 -17.46
N ARG A 142 1.07 1.41 -17.34
CA ARG A 142 2.28 2.21 -17.59
C ARG A 142 3.39 1.91 -16.59
N VAL A 143 3.06 1.83 -15.30
CA VAL A 143 4.01 1.43 -14.25
C VAL A 143 4.55 0.02 -14.51
N ALA A 144 3.69 -0.94 -14.84
CA ALA A 144 4.12 -2.29 -15.20
C ALA A 144 5.11 -2.28 -16.36
N LYS A 145 4.79 -1.56 -17.43
CA LYS A 145 5.67 -1.41 -18.60
C LYS A 145 7.00 -0.74 -18.26
N GLN A 146 6.97 0.31 -17.44
CA GLN A 146 8.16 1.09 -17.05
C GLN A 146 9.18 0.21 -16.32
N TYR A 147 8.72 -0.66 -15.43
CA TYR A 147 9.58 -1.52 -14.62
C TYR A 147 9.73 -2.95 -15.15
N GLY A 148 9.08 -3.28 -16.26
CA GLY A 148 9.15 -4.62 -16.85
C GLY A 148 8.37 -5.67 -16.06
N TYR A 149 7.26 -5.30 -15.41
CA TYR A 149 6.43 -6.23 -14.65
C TYR A 149 5.36 -6.90 -15.50
N ASP A 150 5.07 -8.15 -15.20
CA ASP A 150 3.84 -8.81 -15.63
C ASP A 150 2.68 -8.42 -14.72
N ILE A 151 1.51 -8.16 -15.32
CA ILE A 151 0.27 -7.93 -14.56
C ILE A 151 -0.46 -9.27 -14.43
N LYS A 152 -0.38 -9.91 -13.27
CA LYS A 152 -1.08 -11.18 -12.98
C LYS A 152 -2.58 -10.98 -12.74
N CYS A 153 -2.94 -9.83 -12.20
CA CYS A 153 -4.31 -9.47 -11.86
C CYS A 153 -4.47 -7.95 -11.98
N LEU A 154 -5.62 -7.49 -12.46
CA LEU A 154 -6.05 -6.10 -12.42
C LEU A 154 -7.56 -6.06 -12.38
N GLU A 155 -8.12 -5.74 -11.22
CA GLU A 155 -9.55 -5.80 -10.95
C GLU A 155 -10.05 -4.51 -10.31
N LYS A 156 -11.35 -4.26 -10.50
CA LYS A 156 -12.08 -3.24 -9.74
C LYS A 156 -12.67 -3.92 -8.51
N GLU A 157 -12.42 -3.32 -7.36
CA GLU A 157 -13.08 -3.67 -6.11
C GLU A 157 -13.94 -2.52 -5.63
N TYR A 158 -14.96 -2.83 -4.85
CA TYR A 158 -15.79 -1.83 -4.20
C TYR A 158 -15.78 -2.07 -2.70
N THR A 159 -15.61 -1.01 -1.93
CA THR A 159 -15.77 -1.09 -0.48
C THR A 159 -17.25 -1.36 -0.14
N VAL A 160 -17.52 -1.77 1.09
CA VAL A 160 -18.92 -1.92 1.59
C VAL A 160 -19.70 -0.59 1.48
N GLN A 161 -19.00 0.55 1.47
CA GLN A 161 -19.60 1.87 1.27
C GLN A 161 -19.77 2.23 -0.22
N GLY A 162 -19.36 1.33 -1.13
CA GLY A 162 -19.48 1.53 -2.57
C GLY A 162 -18.34 2.32 -3.20
N ASP A 163 -17.25 2.60 -2.47
CA ASP A 163 -16.10 3.31 -3.01
C ASP A 163 -15.28 2.38 -3.91
N LEU A 164 -14.97 2.85 -5.13
CA LEU A 164 -14.13 2.13 -6.08
C LEU A 164 -12.68 2.06 -5.58
N ARG A 165 -12.06 0.90 -5.77
CA ARG A 165 -10.61 0.65 -5.63
C ARG A 165 -10.11 -0.18 -6.79
N TYR A 166 -8.81 -0.08 -7.08
CA TYR A 166 -8.13 -1.01 -7.98
C TYR A 166 -7.28 -1.97 -7.16
N PHE A 167 -7.49 -3.25 -7.41
CA PHE A 167 -6.66 -4.32 -6.91
C PHE A 167 -5.82 -4.86 -8.06
N PHE A 168 -4.51 -4.99 -7.87
CA PHE A 168 -3.63 -5.56 -8.89
C PHE A 168 -2.40 -6.23 -8.29
N ILE A 169 -1.86 -7.18 -9.06
CA ILE A 169 -0.65 -7.93 -8.71
C ILE A 169 0.36 -7.77 -9.83
N PHE A 170 1.52 -7.24 -9.49
CA PHE A 170 2.70 -7.24 -10.35
C PHE A 170 3.58 -8.45 -10.03
N ALA A 171 4.20 -9.05 -11.06
CA ALA A 171 5.19 -10.11 -10.94
C ALA A 171 6.49 -9.74 -11.67
N LYS A 172 7.62 -10.22 -11.16
CA LYS A 172 8.95 -10.16 -11.79
C LYS A 172 9.34 -11.53 -12.30
#